data_19b8b82e97195da9abfc6fdc67d68cd5
#
_entry.id   19b8b82e97195da9abfc6fdc67d68cd5
#
_cell.length_a   1.000
_cell.length_b   1.000
_cell.length_c   1.000
_cell.angle_alpha   90.00
_cell.angle_beta   90.00
_cell.angle_gamma   90.00
#
_symmetry.space_group_name_H-M   'P 1'
#
loop_
_entity.id
_entity.type
_entity.pdbx_description
1 polymer ?
#
loop_
_entity_poly.entity_id
_entity_poly.type
_entity_poly.pdbx_seq_one_letter_code
_entity_poly.pdbx_strand_id
1 'polypeptide(L)'
;MRTVDSQKAIQKKVVISACFGTFLEWYDFLTFASLAIYFSVLFFPADDPVAALLASLGTFGIGMIVRPLGAALFGSLGDRHGRRTIFLVTIVLMGVSTVFVGLLPTYEQVGLLAPALLLFLRILQGLSVGGEVGGAAVYLTEHAPEGKRGIYTSVLQLMGPLGMMASTLQIILLQQLLSEADFKTWGWRIPFLLSALLLAISIKSRLNLHESPIFSQLRERNAISKTPLRECFRDRQTIARMALLFFCVSAGGSLLFFSAQVYTTVFLKTVVKMPAAQASALVLITTLALFPATVFCGWLSDRIGRRPVLLAGLISGAVVIFPVFMGLLHYGSLATPDTTMIVILLLILVVPLACITGPQTATLPELFPARTRYTAVALPHNLSAGWIGGMSPFMVTWLSVHFNNPLAGLWYPTGLLIMAALIGIFFLPEVRNRPLDQ
;
A
#
# COMPACT_ATOMS: atom_id res chain seq x y z
N MET A 1 21.14 28.33 16.00
CA MET A 1 20.16 27.55 16.76
C MET A 1 18.73 27.68 16.22
N ARG A 2 18.18 28.89 16.00
CA ARG A 2 16.82 29.07 15.44
C ARG A 2 16.58 28.39 14.06
N THR A 3 17.57 28.29 13.19
CA THR A 3 17.45 27.67 11.85
C THR A 3 17.33 26.13 11.90
N VAL A 4 18.01 25.47 12.81
CA VAL A 4 17.99 23.99 12.96
C VAL A 4 16.66 23.53 13.54
N ASP A 5 16.11 24.28 14.53
CA ASP A 5 14.81 23.93 15.11
C ASP A 5 13.66 24.18 14.14
N SER A 6 13.77 25.22 13.27
CA SER A 6 12.79 25.45 12.22
C SER A 6 12.81 24.34 11.15
N GLN A 7 13.97 23.84 10.76
CA GLN A 7 14.08 22.72 9.82
C GLN A 7 13.50 21.43 10.38
N LYS A 8 13.80 21.09 11.64
CA LYS A 8 13.20 19.92 12.31
C LYS A 8 11.68 20.01 12.38
N ALA A 9 11.14 21.21 12.68
CA ALA A 9 9.70 21.43 12.71
C ALA A 9 9.05 21.24 11.32
N ILE A 10 9.68 21.70 10.25
CA ILE A 10 9.22 21.50 8.86
C ILE A 10 9.25 20.01 8.53
N GLN A 11 10.34 19.30 8.80
CA GLN A 11 10.47 17.88 8.55
C GLN A 11 9.39 17.07 9.28
N LYS A 12 9.12 17.37 10.56
CA LYS A 12 8.06 16.72 11.32
C LYS A 12 6.68 16.94 10.69
N LYS A 13 6.37 18.16 10.23
CA LYS A 13 5.12 18.47 9.54
C LYS A 13 4.99 17.69 8.23
N VAL A 14 6.07 17.58 7.44
CA VAL A 14 6.11 16.81 6.19
C VAL A 14 5.81 15.34 6.45
N VAL A 15 6.48 14.72 7.42
CA VAL A 15 6.26 13.31 7.81
C VAL A 15 4.80 13.09 8.20
N ILE A 16 4.27 13.90 9.11
CA ILE A 16 2.88 13.77 9.58
C ILE A 16 1.89 13.89 8.39
N SER A 17 2.09 14.89 7.54
CA SER A 17 1.19 15.11 6.39
C SER A 17 1.24 13.99 5.36
N ALA A 18 2.42 13.46 5.05
CA ALA A 18 2.57 12.34 4.13
C ALA A 18 1.96 11.07 4.72
N CYS A 19 2.27 10.77 5.97
CA CYS A 19 1.76 9.60 6.67
C CYS A 19 0.23 9.61 6.78
N PHE A 20 -0.37 10.75 7.10
CA PHE A 20 -1.81 10.83 7.28
C PHE A 20 -2.60 10.56 6.00
N GLY A 21 -2.08 10.95 4.83
CA GLY A 21 -2.72 10.63 3.54
C GLY A 21 -2.69 9.14 3.23
N THR A 22 -1.53 8.51 3.39
CA THR A 22 -1.39 7.06 3.18
C THR A 22 -2.21 6.26 4.21
N PHE A 23 -2.33 6.73 5.44
CA PHE A 23 -3.24 6.16 6.44
C PHE A 23 -4.69 6.19 5.96
N LEU A 24 -5.17 7.34 5.47
CA LEU A 24 -6.54 7.50 4.97
C LEU A 24 -6.80 6.59 3.77
N GLU A 25 -5.84 6.45 2.87
CA GLU A 25 -5.91 5.53 1.74
C GLU A 25 -6.18 4.09 2.17
N TRP A 26 -5.36 3.55 3.07
CA TRP A 26 -5.49 2.18 3.53
C TRP A 26 -6.72 1.96 4.41
N TYR A 27 -7.09 2.96 5.19
CA TYR A 27 -8.34 2.96 5.95
C TYR A 27 -9.55 2.80 5.04
N ASP A 28 -9.66 3.61 3.98
CA ASP A 28 -10.75 3.54 3.01
C ASP A 28 -10.77 2.20 2.25
N PHE A 29 -9.61 1.80 1.76
CA PHE A 29 -9.45 0.57 0.99
C PHE A 29 -9.98 -0.65 1.76
N LEU A 30 -9.63 -0.77 3.04
CA LEU A 30 -10.08 -1.90 3.85
C LEU A 30 -11.49 -1.74 4.38
N THR A 31 -11.94 -0.53 4.62
CA THR A 31 -13.34 -0.28 4.98
C THR A 31 -14.27 -0.80 3.89
N PHE A 32 -13.94 -0.52 2.63
CA PHE A 32 -14.72 -1.04 1.51
C PHE A 32 -14.62 -2.57 1.40
N ALA A 33 -13.43 -3.13 1.48
CA ALA A 33 -13.24 -4.59 1.40
C ALA A 33 -14.01 -5.33 2.51
N SER A 34 -13.99 -4.80 3.74
CA SER A 34 -14.70 -5.37 4.88
C SER A 34 -16.23 -5.27 4.74
N LEU A 35 -16.72 -4.26 4.03
CA LEU A 35 -18.14 -4.03 3.81
C LEU A 35 -18.65 -4.59 2.46
N ALA A 36 -17.81 -5.29 1.69
CA ALA A 36 -18.16 -5.80 0.37
C ALA A 36 -19.41 -6.71 0.38
N ILE A 37 -19.61 -7.49 1.45
CA ILE A 37 -20.82 -8.34 1.63
C ILE A 37 -22.08 -7.48 1.79
N TYR A 38 -21.99 -6.37 2.52
CA TYR A 38 -23.13 -5.44 2.67
C TYR A 38 -23.41 -4.73 1.35
N PHE A 39 -22.36 -4.33 0.62
CA PHE A 39 -22.49 -3.68 -0.67
C PHE A 39 -23.07 -4.60 -1.75
N SER A 40 -22.85 -5.90 -1.68
CA SER A 40 -23.46 -6.85 -2.61
C SER A 40 -24.99 -6.80 -2.54
N VAL A 41 -25.56 -6.66 -1.35
CA VAL A 41 -27.01 -6.57 -1.16
C VAL A 41 -27.55 -5.17 -1.44
N LEU A 42 -26.80 -4.14 -1.05
CA LEU A 42 -27.28 -2.75 -1.13
C LEU A 42 -27.19 -2.12 -2.51
N PHE A 43 -26.17 -2.52 -3.30
CA PHE A 43 -25.87 -1.91 -4.60
C PHE A 43 -26.01 -2.87 -5.78
N PHE A 44 -25.97 -4.18 -5.56
CA PHE A 44 -26.01 -5.20 -6.60
C PHE A 44 -27.07 -6.28 -6.32
N PRO A 45 -28.33 -5.91 -6.06
CA PRO A 45 -29.36 -6.91 -5.84
C PRO A 45 -29.51 -7.74 -7.11
N ALA A 46 -29.28 -9.03 -6.98
CA ALA A 46 -29.44 -10.02 -8.02
C ALA A 46 -30.19 -11.22 -7.42
N ASP A 47 -30.87 -11.97 -8.27
CA ASP A 47 -31.53 -13.23 -7.86
C ASP A 47 -30.49 -14.25 -7.37
N ASP A 48 -29.23 -14.11 -7.83
CA ASP A 48 -28.08 -14.89 -7.38
C ASP A 48 -27.18 -14.06 -6.43
N PRO A 49 -27.14 -14.38 -5.11
CA PRO A 49 -26.27 -13.71 -4.14
C PRO A 49 -24.77 -13.82 -4.46
N VAL A 50 -24.37 -14.89 -5.14
CA VAL A 50 -22.95 -15.08 -5.54
C VAL A 50 -22.58 -14.09 -6.64
N ALA A 51 -23.45 -13.89 -7.62
CA ALA A 51 -23.27 -12.90 -8.68
C ALA A 51 -23.19 -11.47 -8.10
N ALA A 52 -24.07 -11.13 -7.14
CA ALA A 52 -24.03 -9.84 -6.45
C ALA A 52 -22.73 -9.61 -5.68
N LEU A 53 -22.25 -10.63 -4.97
CA LEU A 53 -20.97 -10.56 -4.25
C LEU A 53 -19.80 -10.39 -5.21
N LEU A 54 -19.76 -11.14 -6.32
CA LEU A 54 -18.72 -11.01 -7.33
C LEU A 54 -18.71 -9.62 -7.98
N ALA A 55 -19.88 -9.01 -8.22
CA ALA A 55 -19.98 -7.65 -8.73
C ALA A 55 -19.43 -6.61 -7.73
N SER A 56 -19.74 -6.78 -6.44
CA SER A 56 -19.20 -5.94 -5.37
C SER A 56 -17.67 -6.05 -5.28
N LEU A 57 -17.13 -7.26 -5.29
CA LEU A 57 -15.68 -7.51 -5.28
C LEU A 57 -15.01 -7.04 -6.58
N GLY A 58 -15.68 -7.18 -7.72
CA GLY A 58 -15.23 -6.65 -9.00
C GLY A 58 -15.09 -5.13 -8.98
N THR A 59 -16.04 -4.44 -8.36
CA THR A 59 -15.98 -2.99 -8.16
C THR A 59 -14.78 -2.57 -7.31
N PHE A 60 -14.46 -3.35 -6.28
CA PHE A 60 -13.21 -3.16 -5.52
C PHE A 60 -11.97 -3.37 -6.40
N GLY A 61 -11.95 -4.43 -7.20
CA GLY A 61 -10.84 -4.75 -8.12
C GLY A 61 -10.58 -3.67 -9.17
N ILE A 62 -11.61 -3.02 -9.68
CA ILE A 62 -11.49 -1.93 -10.65
C ILE A 62 -10.68 -0.76 -10.06
N GLY A 63 -10.89 -0.43 -8.78
CA GLY A 63 -10.08 0.57 -8.09
C GLY A 63 -8.58 0.26 -8.14
N MET A 64 -8.20 -1.03 -8.09
CA MET A 64 -6.80 -1.48 -8.20
C MET A 64 -6.27 -1.41 -9.63
N ILE A 65 -7.09 -1.81 -10.61
CA ILE A 65 -6.71 -1.84 -12.04
C ILE A 65 -6.44 -0.43 -12.57
N VAL A 66 -7.15 0.56 -12.08
CA VAL A 66 -7.05 1.96 -12.53
C VAL A 66 -5.84 2.70 -11.92
N ARG A 67 -5.24 2.21 -10.84
CA ARG A 67 -4.07 2.85 -10.17
C ARG A 67 -2.93 3.23 -11.11
N PRO A 68 -2.48 2.38 -12.04
CA PRO A 68 -1.42 2.76 -12.98
C PRO A 68 -1.75 3.95 -13.87
N LEU A 69 -3.03 4.11 -14.27
CA LEU A 69 -3.48 5.27 -15.02
C LEU A 69 -3.39 6.54 -14.17
N GLY A 70 -3.80 6.46 -12.91
CA GLY A 70 -3.64 7.53 -11.93
C GLY A 70 -2.17 7.89 -11.70
N ALA A 71 -1.30 6.88 -11.58
CA ALA A 71 0.14 7.07 -11.45
C ALA A 71 0.75 7.79 -12.66
N ALA A 72 0.37 7.43 -13.87
CA ALA A 72 0.80 8.09 -15.10
C ALA A 72 0.32 9.54 -15.16
N LEU A 73 -0.96 9.77 -14.86
CA LEU A 73 -1.59 11.10 -14.88
C LEU A 73 -0.98 12.01 -13.82
N PHE A 74 -1.11 11.64 -12.54
CA PHE A 74 -0.69 12.48 -11.42
C PHE A 74 0.82 12.54 -11.27
N GLY A 75 1.55 11.48 -11.63
CA GLY A 75 3.01 11.51 -11.71
C GLY A 75 3.49 12.54 -12.71
N SER A 76 2.94 12.54 -13.93
CA SER A 76 3.27 13.51 -14.96
C SER A 76 2.89 14.94 -14.57
N LEU A 77 1.73 15.12 -13.95
CA LEU A 77 1.31 16.44 -13.45
C LEU A 77 2.20 16.93 -12.30
N GLY A 78 2.65 16.04 -11.41
CA GLY A 78 3.53 16.37 -10.30
C GLY A 78 4.94 16.78 -10.73
N ASP A 79 5.47 16.17 -11.78
CA ASP A 79 6.75 16.57 -12.38
C ASP A 79 6.66 17.89 -13.17
N ARG A 80 5.46 18.31 -13.60
CA ARG A 80 5.23 19.56 -14.36
C ARG A 80 4.81 20.73 -13.47
N HIS A 81 3.92 20.52 -12.51
CA HIS A 81 3.25 21.59 -11.77
C HIS A 81 3.67 21.69 -10.30
N GLY A 82 4.46 20.73 -9.83
CA GLY A 82 4.94 20.67 -8.44
C GLY A 82 4.38 19.50 -7.65
N ARG A 83 5.22 19.00 -6.76
CA ARG A 83 4.90 17.82 -5.93
C ARG A 83 3.78 18.14 -4.93
N ARG A 84 3.86 19.32 -4.29
CA ARG A 84 2.88 19.77 -3.30
C ARG A 84 1.47 19.88 -3.87
N THR A 85 1.34 20.50 -5.05
CA THR A 85 0.03 20.74 -5.67
C THR A 85 -0.67 19.43 -5.97
N ILE A 86 0.02 18.50 -6.59
CA ILE A 86 -0.58 17.21 -6.96
C ILE A 86 -0.85 16.35 -5.73
N PHE A 87 0.03 16.41 -4.73
CA PHE A 87 -0.18 15.75 -3.45
C PHE A 87 -1.41 16.26 -2.67
N LEU A 88 -1.80 17.54 -2.88
CA LEU A 88 -3.06 18.09 -2.37
C LEU A 88 -4.26 17.61 -3.21
N VAL A 89 -4.14 17.66 -4.54
CA VAL A 89 -5.23 17.25 -5.44
C VAL A 89 -5.60 15.78 -5.23
N THR A 90 -4.62 14.90 -5.12
CA THR A 90 -4.87 13.47 -4.92
C THR A 90 -5.61 13.20 -3.62
N ILE A 91 -5.19 13.77 -2.49
CA ILE A 91 -5.87 13.51 -1.22
C ILE A 91 -7.30 14.08 -1.17
N VAL A 92 -7.52 15.24 -1.80
CA VAL A 92 -8.88 15.82 -1.90
C VAL A 92 -9.76 14.93 -2.77
N LEU A 93 -9.27 14.50 -3.92
CA LEU A 93 -10.03 13.62 -4.82
C LEU A 93 -10.38 12.31 -4.13
N MET A 94 -9.41 11.69 -3.42
CA MET A 94 -9.63 10.47 -2.69
C MET A 94 -10.64 10.66 -1.56
N GLY A 95 -10.40 11.62 -0.67
CA GLY A 95 -11.24 11.80 0.51
C GLY A 95 -12.67 12.23 0.16
N VAL A 96 -12.84 13.11 -0.85
CA VAL A 96 -14.16 13.50 -1.35
C VAL A 96 -14.89 12.27 -1.91
N SER A 97 -14.22 11.47 -2.74
CA SER A 97 -14.81 10.25 -3.30
C SER A 97 -15.22 9.27 -2.18
N THR A 98 -14.41 9.13 -1.13
CA THR A 98 -14.70 8.27 0.02
C THR A 98 -15.94 8.75 0.79
N VAL A 99 -16.02 10.05 1.08
CA VAL A 99 -17.19 10.64 1.75
C VAL A 99 -18.47 10.41 0.93
N PHE A 100 -18.38 10.60 -0.40
CA PHE A 100 -19.51 10.39 -1.30
C PHE A 100 -19.98 8.92 -1.36
N VAL A 101 -19.10 7.94 -1.16
CA VAL A 101 -19.52 6.53 -0.99
C VAL A 101 -20.50 6.41 0.17
N GLY A 102 -20.24 7.06 1.31
CA GLY A 102 -21.13 7.07 2.47
C GLY A 102 -22.47 7.77 2.24
N LEU A 103 -22.57 8.63 1.23
CA LEU A 103 -23.78 9.37 0.87
C LEU A 103 -24.58 8.73 -0.28
N LEU A 104 -24.06 7.65 -0.88
CA LEU A 104 -24.71 7.03 -2.02
C LEU A 104 -26.11 6.52 -1.69
N PRO A 105 -27.09 6.72 -2.60
CA PRO A 105 -28.37 6.04 -2.53
C PRO A 105 -28.19 4.55 -2.86
N THR A 106 -29.04 3.71 -2.27
CA THR A 106 -29.04 2.26 -2.53
C THR A 106 -29.75 1.92 -3.84
N TYR A 107 -29.62 0.68 -4.29
CA TYR A 107 -30.30 0.19 -5.50
C TYR A 107 -31.83 0.30 -5.39
N GLU A 108 -32.39 0.06 -4.22
CA GLU A 108 -33.85 0.21 -3.98
C GLU A 108 -34.34 1.63 -4.24
N GLN A 109 -33.50 2.63 -4.04
CA GLN A 109 -33.83 4.05 -4.20
C GLN A 109 -33.70 4.56 -5.63
N VAL A 110 -32.64 4.14 -6.34
CA VAL A 110 -32.24 4.72 -7.65
C VAL A 110 -31.93 3.68 -8.73
N GLY A 111 -32.17 2.40 -8.47
CA GLY A 111 -31.96 1.32 -9.44
C GLY A 111 -30.48 1.22 -9.89
N LEU A 112 -30.27 1.00 -11.19
CA LEU A 112 -28.94 0.83 -11.80
C LEU A 112 -28.00 2.03 -11.65
N LEU A 113 -28.51 3.19 -11.26
CA LEU A 113 -27.66 4.35 -10.99
C LEU A 113 -26.79 4.14 -9.74
N ALA A 114 -27.24 3.36 -8.75
CA ALA A 114 -26.49 3.10 -7.53
C ALA A 114 -25.16 2.38 -7.79
N PRO A 115 -25.10 1.22 -8.46
CA PRO A 115 -23.81 0.58 -8.79
C PRO A 115 -22.96 1.40 -9.75
N ALA A 116 -23.56 2.16 -10.68
CA ALA A 116 -22.82 3.02 -11.59
C ALA A 116 -22.08 4.15 -10.84
N LEU A 117 -22.76 4.81 -9.90
CA LEU A 117 -22.15 5.83 -9.03
C LEU A 117 -21.06 5.24 -8.15
N LEU A 118 -21.30 4.07 -7.55
CA LEU A 118 -20.31 3.38 -6.73
C LEU A 118 -19.05 3.07 -7.55
N LEU A 119 -19.22 2.52 -8.75
CA LEU A 119 -18.12 2.22 -9.67
C LEU A 119 -17.36 3.49 -10.07
N PHE A 120 -18.08 4.57 -10.40
CA PHE A 120 -17.44 5.84 -10.72
C PHE A 120 -16.57 6.38 -9.58
N LEU A 121 -17.09 6.36 -8.34
CA LEU A 121 -16.32 6.77 -7.17
C LEU A 121 -15.09 5.88 -6.95
N ARG A 122 -15.21 4.56 -7.18
CA ARG A 122 -14.07 3.62 -7.11
C ARG A 122 -12.99 3.91 -8.14
N ILE A 123 -13.37 4.30 -9.36
CA ILE A 123 -12.44 4.73 -10.38
C ILE A 123 -11.69 6.00 -9.92
N LEU A 124 -12.40 7.00 -9.40
CA LEU A 124 -11.78 8.23 -8.88
C LEU A 124 -10.82 7.95 -7.73
N GLN A 125 -11.20 7.09 -6.79
CA GLN A 125 -10.32 6.66 -5.69
C GLN A 125 -9.08 5.94 -6.22
N GLY A 126 -9.24 4.99 -7.15
CA GLY A 126 -8.12 4.27 -7.75
C GLY A 126 -7.14 5.19 -8.50
N LEU A 127 -7.65 6.15 -9.26
CA LEU A 127 -6.82 7.18 -9.90
C LEU A 127 -6.03 7.99 -8.87
N SER A 128 -6.71 8.43 -7.81
CA SER A 128 -6.10 9.23 -6.75
C SER A 128 -4.95 8.50 -6.06
N VAL A 129 -5.20 7.26 -5.64
CA VAL A 129 -4.22 6.40 -4.97
C VAL A 129 -2.98 6.18 -5.86
N GLY A 130 -3.17 6.03 -7.18
CA GLY A 130 -2.07 5.91 -8.14
C GLY A 130 -1.08 7.08 -8.07
N GLY A 131 -1.57 8.30 -7.85
CA GLY A 131 -0.72 9.47 -7.63
C GLY A 131 -0.16 9.59 -6.21
N GLU A 132 -0.96 9.26 -5.20
CA GLU A 132 -0.66 9.52 -3.80
C GLU A 132 0.61 8.81 -3.32
N VAL A 133 0.72 7.50 -3.53
CA VAL A 133 1.83 6.68 -2.99
C VAL A 133 3.18 7.13 -3.55
N GLY A 134 3.27 7.33 -4.88
CA GLY A 134 4.48 7.83 -5.52
C GLY A 134 4.83 9.24 -5.05
N GLY A 135 3.81 10.11 -4.95
CA GLY A 135 3.95 11.48 -4.47
C GLY A 135 4.43 11.57 -3.04
N ALA A 136 3.84 10.79 -2.14
CA ALA A 136 4.24 10.75 -0.73
C ALA A 136 5.69 10.28 -0.59
N ALA A 137 6.09 9.23 -1.32
CA ALA A 137 7.46 8.72 -1.29
C ALA A 137 8.47 9.76 -1.79
N VAL A 138 8.21 10.38 -2.93
CA VAL A 138 9.08 11.43 -3.51
C VAL A 138 9.15 12.64 -2.58
N TYR A 139 7.99 13.17 -2.15
CA TYR A 139 7.91 14.36 -1.32
C TYR A 139 8.64 14.17 0.01
N LEU A 140 8.42 13.03 0.68
CA LEU A 140 9.05 12.71 1.95
C LEU A 140 10.57 12.51 1.82
N THR A 141 11.03 11.83 0.76
CA THR A 141 12.46 11.60 0.50
C THR A 141 13.21 12.91 0.18
N GLU A 142 12.59 13.81 -0.58
CA GLU A 142 13.17 15.11 -0.95
C GLU A 142 13.26 16.09 0.24
N HIS A 143 12.48 15.88 1.31
CA HIS A 143 12.55 16.68 2.53
C HIS A 143 13.33 16.00 3.67
N ALA A 144 13.66 14.71 3.52
CA ALA A 144 14.38 13.97 4.54
C ALA A 144 15.83 14.46 4.68
N PRO A 145 16.40 14.48 5.90
CA PRO A 145 17.79 14.82 6.10
C PRO A 145 18.72 13.84 5.35
N GLU A 146 19.82 14.36 4.82
CA GLU A 146 20.83 13.52 4.22
C GLU A 146 21.35 12.46 5.21
N GLY A 147 21.59 11.25 4.72
CA GLY A 147 22.03 10.12 5.53
C GLY A 147 20.97 9.53 6.47
N LYS A 148 19.72 10.08 6.50
CA LYS A 148 18.62 9.59 7.36
C LYS A 148 17.33 9.35 6.57
N ARG A 149 17.41 9.23 5.24
CA ARG A 149 16.23 9.06 4.39
C ARG A 149 15.48 7.77 4.70
N GLY A 150 16.21 6.66 4.95
CA GLY A 150 15.61 5.36 5.27
C GLY A 150 14.74 5.40 6.52
N ILE A 151 15.27 5.91 7.64
CA ILE A 151 14.48 6.00 8.88
C ILE A 151 13.30 6.96 8.76
N TYR A 152 13.45 8.11 8.07
CA TYR A 152 12.39 9.08 7.89
C TYR A 152 11.25 8.57 7.01
N THR A 153 11.58 7.84 5.96
CA THR A 153 10.59 7.35 4.99
C THR A 153 9.98 6.01 5.39
N SER A 154 10.66 5.22 6.24
CA SER A 154 10.12 3.94 6.73
C SER A 154 8.81 4.10 7.49
N VAL A 155 8.60 5.24 8.16
CA VAL A 155 7.36 5.56 8.88
C VAL A 155 6.14 5.56 7.95
N LEU A 156 6.31 5.92 6.67
CA LEU A 156 5.23 5.91 5.68
C LEU A 156 4.66 4.49 5.47
N GLN A 157 5.52 3.47 5.50
CA GLN A 157 5.11 2.08 5.32
C GLN A 157 4.27 1.53 6.47
N LEU A 158 4.32 2.15 7.63
CA LEU A 158 3.51 1.76 8.80
C LEU A 158 2.06 2.22 8.67
N MET A 159 1.79 3.18 7.79
CA MET A 159 0.46 3.76 7.64
C MET A 159 -0.53 2.77 7.02
N GLY A 160 -0.07 1.86 6.18
CA GLY A 160 -0.88 0.76 5.64
C GLY A 160 -1.47 -0.10 6.78
N PRO A 161 -0.64 -0.82 7.54
CA PRO A 161 -1.09 -1.61 8.68
C PRO A 161 -1.94 -0.82 9.69
N LEU A 162 -1.58 0.43 10.00
CA LEU A 162 -2.37 1.28 10.89
C LEU A 162 -3.75 1.63 10.35
N GLY A 163 -3.86 1.95 9.06
CA GLY A 163 -5.15 2.20 8.40
C GLY A 163 -6.04 0.97 8.41
N MET A 164 -5.43 -0.21 8.15
CA MET A 164 -6.11 -1.51 8.27
C MET A 164 -6.67 -1.75 9.66
N MET A 165 -5.86 -1.57 10.68
CA MET A 165 -6.26 -1.75 12.08
C MET A 165 -7.40 -0.80 12.47
N ALA A 166 -7.29 0.48 12.11
CA ALA A 166 -8.30 1.48 12.42
C ALA A 166 -9.63 1.17 11.75
N SER A 167 -9.63 0.78 10.47
CA SER A 167 -10.83 0.35 9.75
C SER A 167 -11.49 -0.86 10.40
N THR A 168 -10.72 -1.91 10.67
CA THR A 168 -11.25 -3.14 11.27
C THR A 168 -11.82 -2.88 12.67
N LEU A 169 -11.09 -2.15 13.51
CA LEU A 169 -11.53 -1.82 14.87
C LEU A 169 -12.81 -1.00 14.88
N GLN A 170 -12.91 -0.03 13.99
CA GLN A 170 -14.12 0.80 13.85
C GLN A 170 -15.34 -0.03 13.43
N ILE A 171 -15.19 -0.93 12.46
CA ILE A 171 -16.30 -1.78 12.01
C ILE A 171 -16.75 -2.71 13.14
N ILE A 172 -15.83 -3.33 13.87
CA ILE A 172 -16.16 -4.17 15.03
C ILE A 172 -16.91 -3.35 16.08
N LEU A 173 -16.43 -2.15 16.40
CA LEU A 173 -17.07 -1.28 17.38
C LEU A 173 -18.50 -0.90 16.96
N LEU A 174 -18.71 -0.54 15.69
CA LEU A 174 -20.02 -0.21 15.17
C LEU A 174 -20.98 -1.40 15.21
N GLN A 175 -20.49 -2.61 14.89
CA GLN A 175 -21.29 -3.84 14.96
C GLN A 175 -21.64 -4.24 16.40
N GLN A 176 -20.87 -3.80 17.40
CA GLN A 176 -21.21 -4.00 18.81
C GLN A 176 -22.20 -2.94 19.34
N LEU A 177 -22.12 -1.73 18.83
CA LEU A 177 -22.94 -0.59 19.29
C LEU A 177 -24.31 -0.51 18.60
N LEU A 178 -24.43 -1.02 17.38
CA LEU A 178 -25.63 -0.96 16.56
C LEU A 178 -26.26 -2.35 16.44
N SER A 179 -27.58 -2.39 16.33
CA SER A 179 -28.26 -3.63 15.92
C SER A 179 -27.84 -4.04 14.50
N GLU A 180 -27.96 -5.32 14.17
CA GLU A 180 -27.65 -5.80 12.82
C GLU A 180 -28.53 -5.11 11.77
N ALA A 181 -29.78 -4.81 12.10
CA ALA A 181 -30.71 -4.10 11.23
C ALA A 181 -30.25 -2.65 11.00
N ASP A 182 -29.88 -1.93 12.06
CA ASP A 182 -29.37 -0.55 11.95
C ASP A 182 -28.06 -0.49 11.19
N PHE A 183 -27.15 -1.43 11.44
CA PHE A 183 -25.90 -1.49 10.72
C PHE A 183 -26.11 -1.70 9.21
N LYS A 184 -27.05 -2.59 8.80
CA LYS A 184 -27.40 -2.84 7.40
C LYS A 184 -28.09 -1.65 6.73
N THR A 185 -28.92 -0.91 7.47
CA THR A 185 -29.68 0.20 6.88
C THR A 185 -28.88 1.48 6.74
N TRP A 186 -28.14 1.89 7.77
CA TRP A 186 -27.42 3.17 7.78
C TRP A 186 -26.02 3.10 8.41
N GLY A 187 -25.76 2.18 9.34
CA GLY A 187 -24.52 2.10 10.11
C GLY A 187 -23.26 1.93 9.25
N TRP A 188 -23.37 1.25 8.12
CA TRP A 188 -22.27 1.08 7.16
C TRP A 188 -21.77 2.40 6.55
N ARG A 189 -22.57 3.47 6.60
CA ARG A 189 -22.22 4.80 6.11
C ARG A 189 -21.23 5.52 7.02
N ILE A 190 -21.26 5.23 8.32
CA ILE A 190 -20.49 5.94 9.35
C ILE A 190 -18.98 5.92 9.04
N PRO A 191 -18.33 4.79 8.70
CA PRO A 191 -16.91 4.76 8.37
C PRO A 191 -16.53 5.73 7.24
N PHE A 192 -17.36 5.82 6.19
CA PHE A 192 -17.10 6.71 5.06
C PHE A 192 -17.35 8.18 5.41
N LEU A 193 -18.35 8.47 6.20
CA LEU A 193 -18.65 9.84 6.64
C LEU A 193 -17.60 10.34 7.65
N LEU A 194 -17.06 9.47 8.51
CA LEU A 194 -15.97 9.80 9.41
C LEU A 194 -14.69 10.17 8.64
N SER A 195 -14.51 9.64 7.44
CA SER A 195 -13.39 10.03 6.59
C SER A 195 -13.42 11.52 6.19
N ALA A 196 -14.58 12.19 6.28
CA ALA A 196 -14.65 13.65 6.10
C ALA A 196 -13.84 14.41 7.14
N LEU A 197 -13.87 13.95 8.40
CA LEU A 197 -13.03 14.52 9.45
C LEU A 197 -11.55 14.25 9.20
N LEU A 198 -11.22 13.00 8.81
CA LEU A 198 -9.85 12.62 8.47
C LEU A 198 -9.34 13.41 7.26
N LEU A 199 -10.18 13.63 6.25
CA LEU A 199 -9.87 14.47 5.09
C LEU A 199 -9.61 15.92 5.49
N ALA A 200 -10.46 16.51 6.33
CA ALA A 200 -10.29 17.89 6.80
C ALA A 200 -8.95 18.08 7.54
N ILE A 201 -8.58 17.14 8.41
CA ILE A 201 -7.29 17.12 9.10
C ILE A 201 -6.13 16.99 8.08
N SER A 202 -6.26 16.10 7.10
CA SER A 202 -5.24 15.90 6.06
C SER A 202 -5.04 17.15 5.20
N ILE A 203 -6.12 17.78 4.75
CA ILE A 203 -6.05 19.03 3.99
C ILE A 203 -5.37 20.13 4.81
N LYS A 204 -5.82 20.35 6.05
CA LYS A 204 -5.23 21.36 6.96
C LYS A 204 -3.73 21.13 7.16
N SER A 205 -3.32 19.88 7.32
CA SER A 205 -1.92 19.49 7.43
C SER A 205 -1.11 19.83 6.17
N ARG A 206 -1.67 19.57 4.98
CA ARG A 206 -0.98 19.77 3.70
C ARG A 206 -1.00 21.21 3.18
N LEU A 207 -2.00 22.02 3.52
CA LEU A 207 -2.05 23.42 3.13
C LEU A 207 -0.84 24.21 3.60
N ASN A 208 -0.28 23.87 4.75
CA ASN A 208 0.89 24.52 5.33
C ASN A 208 2.24 23.93 4.87
N LEU A 209 2.23 23.00 3.92
CA LEU A 209 3.46 22.45 3.35
C LEU A 209 4.06 23.41 2.33
N HIS A 210 5.37 23.41 2.22
CA HIS A 210 6.11 24.10 1.16
C HIS A 210 6.36 23.16 0.00
N GLU A 211 6.64 23.71 -1.17
CA GLU A 211 7.06 22.91 -2.32
C GLU A 211 8.40 22.22 -2.03
N SER A 212 8.65 21.11 -2.71
CA SER A 212 9.90 20.38 -2.57
C SER A 212 11.11 21.26 -2.90
N PRO A 213 12.18 21.23 -2.07
CA PRO A 213 13.40 21.98 -2.35
C PRO A 213 13.99 21.63 -3.71
N ILE A 214 13.96 20.36 -4.09
CA ILE A 214 14.48 19.87 -5.37
C ILE A 214 13.65 20.40 -6.55
N PHE A 215 12.31 20.42 -6.42
CA PHE A 215 11.46 20.99 -7.47
C PHE A 215 11.65 22.50 -7.62
N SER A 216 11.83 23.21 -6.51
CA SER A 216 12.09 24.65 -6.54
C SER A 216 13.39 24.96 -7.28
N GLN A 217 14.46 24.19 -7.04
CA GLN A 217 15.72 24.31 -7.78
C GLN A 217 15.57 24.00 -9.29
N LEU A 218 14.79 22.95 -9.64
CA LEU A 218 14.50 22.64 -11.04
C LEU A 218 13.77 23.80 -11.73
N ARG A 219 12.83 24.44 -11.02
CA ARG A 219 12.09 25.61 -11.51
C ARG A 219 13.00 26.82 -11.74
N GLU A 220 13.88 27.13 -10.81
CA GLU A 220 14.86 28.20 -10.90
C GLU A 220 15.85 27.98 -12.06
N ARG A 221 16.24 26.73 -12.32
CA ARG A 221 17.14 26.35 -13.41
C ARG A 221 16.41 26.20 -14.77
N ASN A 222 15.10 26.44 -14.85
CA ASN A 222 14.27 26.18 -16.04
C ASN A 222 14.37 24.74 -16.56
N ALA A 223 14.61 23.76 -15.66
CA ALA A 223 14.86 22.36 -15.98
C ALA A 223 13.62 21.46 -15.80
N ILE A 224 12.43 22.04 -15.61
CA ILE A 224 11.17 21.28 -15.49
C ILE A 224 10.86 20.55 -16.79
N SER A 225 10.50 19.28 -16.70
CA SER A 225 10.07 18.50 -17.85
C SER A 225 8.71 18.97 -18.38
N LYS A 226 8.60 19.14 -19.70
CA LYS A 226 7.33 19.42 -20.37
C LYS A 226 6.53 18.15 -20.68
N THR A 227 7.21 17.01 -20.81
CA THR A 227 6.64 15.73 -21.21
C THR A 227 7.24 14.58 -20.38
N PRO A 228 7.04 14.55 -19.03
CA PRO A 228 7.73 13.58 -18.15
C PRO A 228 7.51 12.13 -18.58
N LEU A 229 6.28 11.77 -18.90
CA LEU A 229 5.94 10.40 -19.32
C LEU A 229 6.73 9.99 -20.58
N ARG A 230 6.76 10.86 -21.60
CA ARG A 230 7.51 10.58 -22.83
C ARG A 230 9.01 10.53 -22.58
N GLU A 231 9.53 11.37 -21.71
CA GLU A 231 10.95 11.37 -21.33
C GLU A 231 11.33 10.07 -20.60
N CYS A 232 10.49 9.57 -19.68
CA CYS A 232 10.71 8.29 -19.01
C CYS A 232 10.84 7.12 -20.00
N PHE A 233 9.97 7.09 -21.04
CA PHE A 233 9.98 6.00 -22.03
C PHE A 233 10.95 6.22 -23.21
N ARG A 234 11.63 7.36 -23.29
CA ARG A 234 12.65 7.62 -24.29
C ARG A 234 14.06 7.29 -23.80
N ASP A 235 14.31 7.47 -22.51
CA ASP A 235 15.62 7.19 -21.92
C ASP A 235 15.72 5.71 -21.49
N ARG A 236 16.61 4.96 -22.17
CA ARG A 236 16.85 3.54 -21.89
C ARG A 236 17.26 3.26 -20.45
N GLN A 237 18.01 4.17 -19.83
CA GLN A 237 18.45 4.00 -18.45
C GLN A 237 17.29 4.15 -17.47
N THR A 238 16.41 5.11 -17.71
CA THR A 238 15.17 5.28 -16.91
C THR A 238 14.26 4.07 -17.08
N ILE A 239 14.07 3.55 -18.30
CA ILE A 239 13.27 2.32 -18.53
C ILE A 239 13.85 1.14 -17.76
N ALA A 240 15.17 0.92 -17.83
CA ALA A 240 15.82 -0.17 -17.09
C ALA A 240 15.63 -0.05 -15.57
N ARG A 241 15.72 1.18 -15.02
CA ARG A 241 15.45 1.44 -13.60
C ARG A 241 13.98 1.27 -13.23
N MET A 242 13.05 1.65 -14.11
CA MET A 242 11.62 1.40 -13.93
C MET A 242 11.31 -0.10 -13.92
N ALA A 243 11.91 -0.87 -14.83
CA ALA A 243 11.80 -2.32 -14.84
C ALA A 243 12.40 -2.96 -13.57
N LEU A 244 13.57 -2.47 -13.14
CA LEU A 244 14.19 -2.90 -11.89
C LEU A 244 13.29 -2.62 -10.69
N LEU A 245 12.69 -1.43 -10.62
CA LEU A 245 11.75 -1.07 -9.58
C LEU A 245 10.51 -1.99 -9.61
N PHE A 246 9.96 -2.23 -10.79
CA PHE A 246 8.79 -3.07 -10.98
C PHE A 246 9.03 -4.52 -10.55
N PHE A 247 10.07 -5.17 -11.09
CA PHE A 247 10.31 -6.61 -10.88
C PHE A 247 11.07 -6.95 -9.59
N CYS A 248 11.77 -6.00 -8.99
CA CYS A 248 12.61 -6.26 -7.82
C CYS A 248 12.04 -5.57 -6.56
N VAL A 249 12.17 -4.25 -6.48
CA VAL A 249 11.89 -3.52 -5.24
C VAL A 249 10.39 -3.52 -4.89
N SER A 250 9.54 -3.15 -5.85
CA SER A 250 8.10 -3.06 -5.61
C SER A 250 7.41 -4.42 -5.61
N ALA A 251 7.80 -5.33 -6.50
CA ALA A 251 7.26 -6.68 -6.51
C ALA A 251 7.60 -7.42 -5.21
N GLY A 252 8.87 -7.37 -4.77
CA GLY A 252 9.28 -8.01 -3.53
C GLY A 252 8.54 -7.48 -2.31
N GLY A 253 8.43 -6.16 -2.17
CA GLY A 253 7.71 -5.55 -1.07
C GLY A 253 6.23 -5.90 -1.06
N SER A 254 5.57 -5.81 -2.21
CA SER A 254 4.14 -6.11 -2.34
C SER A 254 3.85 -7.59 -2.11
N LEU A 255 4.64 -8.51 -2.70
CA LEU A 255 4.47 -9.95 -2.51
C LEU A 255 4.60 -10.35 -1.04
N LEU A 256 5.62 -9.85 -0.35
CA LEU A 256 5.80 -10.13 1.07
C LEU A 256 4.70 -9.54 1.92
N PHE A 257 4.28 -8.30 1.64
CA PHE A 257 3.18 -7.66 2.36
C PHE A 257 1.87 -8.44 2.21
N PHE A 258 1.46 -8.74 0.98
CA PHE A 258 0.22 -9.48 0.75
C PHE A 258 0.29 -10.93 1.23
N SER A 259 1.45 -11.57 1.17
CA SER A 259 1.62 -12.93 1.70
C SER A 259 1.59 -12.95 3.22
N ALA A 260 2.35 -12.07 3.90
CA ALA A 260 2.47 -12.07 5.36
C ALA A 260 1.24 -11.48 6.08
N GLN A 261 0.56 -10.48 5.50
CA GLN A 261 -0.53 -9.79 6.17
C GLN A 261 -1.91 -10.28 5.70
N VAL A 262 -2.10 -10.41 4.37
CA VAL A 262 -3.42 -10.72 3.81
C VAL A 262 -3.60 -12.21 3.65
N TYR A 263 -2.73 -12.88 2.89
CA TYR A 263 -2.89 -14.31 2.62
C TYR A 263 -2.75 -15.17 3.87
N THR A 264 -1.88 -14.82 4.81
CA THR A 264 -1.78 -15.53 6.11
C THR A 264 -3.14 -15.57 6.82
N THR A 265 -3.89 -14.46 6.84
CA THR A 265 -5.22 -14.43 7.45
C THR A 265 -6.19 -15.36 6.71
N VAL A 266 -6.15 -15.36 5.38
CA VAL A 266 -6.97 -16.27 4.55
C VAL A 266 -6.59 -17.72 4.83
N PHE A 267 -5.30 -18.04 4.83
CA PHE A 267 -4.78 -19.40 5.07
C PHE A 267 -5.20 -19.96 6.43
N LEU A 268 -5.04 -19.18 7.51
CA LEU A 268 -5.44 -19.59 8.85
C LEU A 268 -6.95 -19.85 8.95
N LYS A 269 -7.77 -19.05 8.25
CA LYS A 269 -9.24 -19.21 8.26
C LYS A 269 -9.73 -20.36 7.38
N THR A 270 -9.19 -20.50 6.17
CA THR A 270 -9.73 -21.42 5.16
C THR A 270 -9.05 -22.78 5.15
N VAL A 271 -7.73 -22.84 5.32
CA VAL A 271 -6.94 -24.05 5.27
C VAL A 271 -6.80 -24.68 6.67
N VAL A 272 -6.35 -23.87 7.64
CA VAL A 272 -6.21 -24.31 9.05
C VAL A 272 -7.57 -24.42 9.74
N LYS A 273 -8.61 -23.73 9.21
CA LYS A 273 -9.97 -23.67 9.78
C LYS A 273 -10.03 -23.06 11.18
N MET A 274 -9.13 -22.13 11.47
CA MET A 274 -9.10 -21.41 12.73
C MET A 274 -10.27 -20.41 12.82
N PRO A 275 -10.85 -20.18 14.02
CA PRO A 275 -11.87 -19.15 14.22
C PRO A 275 -11.40 -17.77 13.70
N ALA A 276 -12.26 -17.08 12.96
CA ALA A 276 -11.89 -15.84 12.26
C ALA A 276 -11.33 -14.75 13.19
N ALA A 277 -11.89 -14.64 14.41
CA ALA A 277 -11.40 -13.68 15.40
C ALA A 277 -9.98 -14.03 15.89
N GLN A 278 -9.70 -15.31 16.14
CA GLN A 278 -8.39 -15.77 16.57
C GLN A 278 -7.34 -15.57 15.48
N ALA A 279 -7.62 -15.99 14.24
CA ALA A 279 -6.72 -15.80 13.11
C ALA A 279 -6.38 -14.31 12.89
N SER A 280 -7.38 -13.44 12.95
CA SER A 280 -7.18 -11.99 12.80
C SER A 280 -6.38 -11.40 13.97
N ALA A 281 -6.62 -11.84 15.22
CA ALA A 281 -5.87 -11.38 16.37
C ALA A 281 -4.39 -11.77 16.30
N LEU A 282 -4.06 -12.99 15.85
CA LEU A 282 -2.67 -13.44 15.70
C LEU A 282 -1.91 -12.61 14.66
N VAL A 283 -2.52 -12.35 13.50
CA VAL A 283 -1.91 -11.50 12.48
C VAL A 283 -1.77 -10.06 12.97
N LEU A 284 -2.73 -9.55 13.74
CA LEU A 284 -2.66 -8.22 14.34
C LEU A 284 -1.48 -8.08 15.30
N ILE A 285 -1.27 -9.05 16.19
CA ILE A 285 -0.13 -9.07 17.15
C ILE A 285 1.19 -9.01 16.38
N THR A 286 1.34 -9.81 15.32
CA THR A 286 2.56 -9.83 14.52
C THR A 286 2.73 -8.55 13.67
N THR A 287 1.63 -7.92 13.27
CA THR A 287 1.65 -6.60 12.63
C THR A 287 2.21 -5.52 13.55
N LEU A 288 1.94 -5.58 14.86
CA LEU A 288 2.54 -4.67 15.83
C LEU A 288 4.07 -4.81 15.90
N ALA A 289 4.60 -6.03 15.75
CA ALA A 289 6.04 -6.27 15.69
C ALA A 289 6.69 -5.71 14.40
N LEU A 290 5.92 -5.57 13.33
CA LEU A 290 6.40 -4.98 12.07
C LEU A 290 6.80 -3.51 12.24
N PHE A 291 6.16 -2.76 13.14
CA PHE A 291 6.44 -1.32 13.31
C PHE A 291 7.88 -1.04 13.72
N PRO A 292 8.37 -1.53 14.87
CA PRO A 292 9.76 -1.30 15.25
C PRO A 292 10.75 -1.96 14.26
N ALA A 293 10.42 -3.13 13.71
CA ALA A 293 11.26 -3.82 12.76
C ALA A 293 11.46 -3.02 11.46
N THR A 294 10.39 -2.44 10.90
CA THR A 294 10.47 -1.61 9.68
C THR A 294 11.30 -0.35 9.91
N VAL A 295 11.10 0.34 11.02
CA VAL A 295 11.90 1.54 11.37
C VAL A 295 13.37 1.17 11.59
N PHE A 296 13.64 0.07 12.28
CA PHE A 296 15.00 -0.45 12.45
C PHE A 296 15.68 -0.78 11.13
N CYS A 297 14.99 -1.47 10.20
CA CYS A 297 15.53 -1.78 8.88
C CYS A 297 15.72 -0.52 8.03
N GLY A 298 14.85 0.48 8.15
CA GLY A 298 15.05 1.80 7.56
C GLY A 298 16.32 2.48 8.05
N TRP A 299 16.52 2.52 9.38
CA TRP A 299 17.74 3.03 9.99
C TRP A 299 18.99 2.21 9.61
N LEU A 300 18.88 0.87 9.61
CA LEU A 300 19.98 0.00 9.21
C LEU A 300 20.41 0.28 7.77
N SER A 301 19.45 0.48 6.87
CA SER A 301 19.74 0.81 5.48
C SER A 301 20.44 2.18 5.29
N ASP A 302 20.21 3.11 6.22
CA ASP A 302 20.97 4.37 6.27
C ASP A 302 22.44 4.16 6.68
N ARG A 303 22.77 3.04 7.34
CA ARG A 303 24.14 2.72 7.79
C ARG A 303 24.90 1.82 6.84
N ILE A 304 24.29 0.71 6.43
CA ILE A 304 24.98 -0.31 5.62
C ILE A 304 24.66 -0.26 4.12
N GLY A 305 23.70 0.57 3.73
CA GLY A 305 23.25 0.71 2.33
C GLY A 305 21.84 0.16 2.10
N ARG A 306 21.22 0.59 1.00
CA ARG A 306 19.86 0.14 0.60
C ARG A 306 19.90 -1.30 0.09
N ARG A 307 20.85 -1.55 -0.82
CA ARG A 307 20.99 -2.82 -1.53
C ARG A 307 21.12 -4.02 -0.59
N PRO A 308 22.02 -4.06 0.40
CA PRO A 308 22.18 -5.25 1.24
C PRO A 308 20.94 -5.54 2.09
N VAL A 309 20.24 -4.53 2.59
CA VAL A 309 19.01 -4.72 3.39
C VAL A 309 17.87 -5.23 2.53
N LEU A 310 17.67 -4.66 1.33
CA LEU A 310 16.66 -5.13 0.38
C LEU A 310 16.92 -6.57 -0.06
N LEU A 311 18.16 -6.91 -0.42
CA LEU A 311 18.52 -8.26 -0.82
C LEU A 311 18.34 -9.27 0.32
N ALA A 312 18.72 -8.90 1.55
CA ALA A 312 18.43 -9.75 2.72
C ALA A 312 16.93 -10.04 2.86
N GLY A 313 16.08 -9.04 2.66
CA GLY A 313 14.63 -9.24 2.69
C GLY A 313 14.10 -10.14 1.56
N LEU A 314 14.57 -9.92 0.32
CA LEU A 314 14.15 -10.73 -0.85
C LEU A 314 14.58 -12.19 -0.70
N ILE A 315 15.85 -12.44 -0.34
CA ILE A 315 16.39 -13.78 -0.20
C ILE A 315 15.74 -14.51 0.99
N SER A 316 15.72 -13.85 2.16
CA SER A 316 15.09 -14.47 3.35
C SER A 316 13.60 -14.71 3.13
N GLY A 317 12.87 -13.80 2.46
CA GLY A 317 11.47 -13.98 2.11
C GLY A 317 11.23 -15.19 1.21
N ALA A 318 12.05 -15.35 0.16
CA ALA A 318 11.97 -16.50 -0.73
C ALA A 318 12.22 -17.84 0.01
N VAL A 319 13.13 -17.84 0.99
CA VAL A 319 13.49 -19.04 1.77
C VAL A 319 12.43 -19.37 2.82
N VAL A 320 11.87 -18.36 3.53
CA VAL A 320 11.05 -18.62 4.73
C VAL A 320 9.56 -18.81 4.43
N ILE A 321 9.03 -18.30 3.30
CA ILE A 321 7.58 -18.39 3.00
C ILE A 321 7.12 -19.85 3.08
N PHE A 322 7.75 -20.74 2.35
CA PHE A 322 7.31 -22.14 2.26
C PHE A 322 7.40 -22.86 3.63
N PRO A 323 8.55 -22.88 4.34
CA PRO A 323 8.65 -23.50 5.66
C PRO A 323 7.69 -22.93 6.68
N VAL A 324 7.46 -21.61 6.66
CA VAL A 324 6.51 -20.98 7.60
C VAL A 324 5.09 -21.47 7.36
N PHE A 325 4.60 -21.47 6.14
CA PHE A 325 3.25 -21.95 5.84
C PHE A 325 3.09 -23.46 6.07
N MET A 326 4.14 -24.27 5.84
CA MET A 326 4.15 -25.68 6.27
C MET A 326 4.00 -25.80 7.79
N GLY A 327 4.74 -25.00 8.55
CA GLY A 327 4.63 -24.94 9.99
C GLY A 327 3.26 -24.48 10.47
N LEU A 328 2.69 -23.43 9.85
CA LEU A 328 1.34 -22.95 10.15
C LEU A 328 0.28 -24.03 9.91
N LEU A 329 0.43 -24.82 8.84
CA LEU A 329 -0.46 -25.94 8.58
C LEU A 329 -0.30 -27.03 9.65
N HIS A 330 0.94 -27.39 9.99
CA HIS A 330 1.23 -28.44 10.97
C HIS A 330 0.72 -28.05 12.37
N TYR A 331 1.18 -26.94 12.92
CA TYR A 331 0.84 -26.51 14.29
C TYR A 331 -0.59 -26.00 14.44
N GLY A 332 -1.18 -25.49 13.35
CA GLY A 332 -2.55 -25.01 13.35
C GLY A 332 -3.58 -26.13 13.22
N SER A 333 -3.22 -27.27 12.61
CA SER A 333 -4.11 -28.42 12.41
C SER A 333 -4.07 -29.44 13.56
N LEU A 334 -3.32 -29.16 14.63
CA LEU A 334 -3.32 -29.99 15.85
C LEU A 334 -4.71 -29.94 16.52
N ALA A 335 -5.05 -30.97 17.28
CA ALA A 335 -6.31 -31.04 18.05
C ALA A 335 -6.49 -29.82 18.97
N THR A 336 -5.40 -29.32 19.53
CA THR A 336 -5.27 -28.01 20.19
C THR A 336 -4.21 -27.22 19.45
N PRO A 337 -4.57 -26.19 18.66
CA PRO A 337 -3.61 -25.41 17.91
C PRO A 337 -2.53 -24.78 18.80
N ASP A 338 -1.27 -24.98 18.46
CA ASP A 338 -0.15 -24.38 19.18
C ASP A 338 0.00 -22.89 18.79
N THR A 339 -0.72 -22.05 19.52
CA THR A 339 -0.75 -20.60 19.29
C THR A 339 0.64 -19.96 19.41
N THR A 340 1.50 -20.50 20.31
CA THR A 340 2.85 -19.97 20.52
C THR A 340 3.71 -20.20 19.30
N MET A 341 3.70 -21.42 18.76
CA MET A 341 4.44 -21.73 17.53
C MET A 341 3.91 -20.97 16.32
N ILE A 342 2.59 -20.81 16.21
CA ILE A 342 1.99 -19.98 15.15
C ILE A 342 2.51 -18.54 15.23
N VAL A 343 2.52 -17.91 16.41
CA VAL A 343 3.06 -16.55 16.59
C VAL A 343 4.54 -16.47 16.20
N ILE A 344 5.35 -17.42 16.62
CA ILE A 344 6.79 -17.47 16.26
C ILE A 344 6.96 -17.55 14.74
N LEU A 345 6.21 -18.41 14.05
CA LEU A 345 6.26 -18.55 12.60
C LEU A 345 5.84 -17.26 11.90
N LEU A 346 4.80 -16.59 12.39
CA LEU A 346 4.38 -15.31 11.84
C LEU A 346 5.42 -14.20 12.08
N LEU A 347 6.09 -14.20 13.23
CA LEU A 347 7.20 -13.26 13.50
C LEU A 347 8.40 -13.49 12.57
N ILE A 348 8.65 -14.73 12.14
CA ILE A 348 9.67 -15.02 11.13
C ILE A 348 9.34 -14.34 9.80
N LEU A 349 8.06 -14.25 9.40
CA LEU A 349 7.65 -13.53 8.19
C LEU A 349 7.79 -11.99 8.32
N VAL A 350 7.75 -11.47 9.55
CA VAL A 350 7.92 -10.02 9.78
C VAL A 350 9.33 -9.57 9.39
N VAL A 351 10.35 -10.39 9.60
CA VAL A 351 11.76 -10.02 9.33
C VAL A 351 12.00 -9.68 7.86
N PRO A 352 11.74 -10.58 6.88
CA PRO A 352 11.93 -10.25 5.48
C PRO A 352 11.05 -9.08 5.00
N LEU A 353 9.83 -8.99 5.51
CA LEU A 353 8.92 -7.89 5.20
C LEU A 353 9.51 -6.55 5.68
N ALA A 354 10.01 -6.47 6.91
CA ALA A 354 10.63 -5.27 7.45
C ALA A 354 11.91 -4.89 6.70
N CYS A 355 12.73 -5.87 6.30
CA CYS A 355 13.95 -5.64 5.52
C CYS A 355 13.66 -5.00 4.15
N ILE A 356 12.50 -5.29 3.55
CA ILE A 356 12.11 -4.65 2.29
C ILE A 356 11.41 -3.33 2.56
N THR A 357 10.37 -3.30 3.38
CA THR A 357 9.55 -2.10 3.60
C THR A 357 10.32 -0.96 4.25
N GLY A 358 11.30 -1.26 5.10
CA GLY A 358 12.13 -0.24 5.75
C GLY A 358 12.85 0.70 4.77
N PRO A 359 13.72 0.18 3.88
CA PRO A 359 14.43 1.00 2.91
C PRO A 359 13.63 1.33 1.65
N GLN A 360 12.54 0.63 1.35
CA GLN A 360 11.82 0.72 0.08
C GLN A 360 11.45 2.16 -0.28
N THR A 361 10.77 2.87 0.61
CA THR A 361 10.28 4.23 0.33
C THR A 361 11.39 5.22 -0.01
N ALA A 362 12.57 5.11 0.61
CA ALA A 362 13.74 5.92 0.24
C ALA A 362 14.33 5.50 -1.10
N THR A 363 14.43 4.20 -1.33
CA THR A 363 15.06 3.64 -2.54
C THR A 363 14.32 4.03 -3.81
N LEU A 364 12.98 4.09 -3.77
CA LEU A 364 12.15 4.41 -4.92
C LEU A 364 12.58 5.73 -5.60
N PRO A 365 12.62 6.89 -4.91
CA PRO A 365 13.04 8.15 -5.52
C PRO A 365 14.55 8.26 -5.76
N GLU A 366 15.39 7.58 -4.96
CA GLU A 366 16.84 7.60 -5.10
C GLU A 366 17.34 6.93 -6.41
N LEU A 367 16.51 6.12 -7.06
CA LEU A 367 16.80 5.48 -8.34
C LEU A 367 16.73 6.45 -9.54
N PHE A 368 15.93 7.53 -9.44
CA PHE A 368 15.55 8.33 -10.60
C PHE A 368 16.03 9.78 -10.54
N PRO A 369 16.29 10.39 -11.73
CA PRO A 369 16.63 11.79 -11.81
C PRO A 369 15.46 12.69 -11.35
N ALA A 370 15.77 13.84 -10.78
CA ALA A 370 14.81 14.76 -10.18
C ALA A 370 13.69 15.18 -11.15
N ARG A 371 14.00 15.35 -12.44
CA ARG A 371 13.13 15.90 -13.48
C ARG A 371 11.91 15.05 -13.80
N THR A 372 12.02 13.72 -13.70
CA THR A 372 10.97 12.75 -14.05
C THR A 372 10.67 11.78 -12.89
N ARG A 373 11.16 12.10 -11.71
CA ARG A 373 11.17 11.21 -10.54
C ARG A 373 9.79 10.75 -10.12
N TYR A 374 8.81 11.65 -10.09
CA TYR A 374 7.48 11.31 -9.66
C TYR A 374 6.84 10.29 -10.61
N THR A 375 6.87 10.57 -11.91
CA THR A 375 6.34 9.67 -12.94
C THR A 375 7.05 8.31 -12.93
N ALA A 376 8.39 8.32 -12.89
CA ALA A 376 9.21 7.12 -12.94
C ALA A 376 9.09 6.23 -11.70
N VAL A 377 8.73 6.79 -10.55
CA VAL A 377 8.42 6.06 -9.31
C VAL A 377 6.99 5.54 -9.30
N ALA A 378 6.03 6.43 -9.53
CA ALA A 378 4.61 6.13 -9.33
C ALA A 378 4.12 5.02 -10.25
N LEU A 379 4.47 5.06 -11.53
CA LEU A 379 3.95 4.14 -12.54
C LEU A 379 4.35 2.67 -12.27
N PRO A 380 5.64 2.30 -12.22
CA PRO A 380 6.03 0.90 -11.99
C PRO A 380 5.67 0.41 -10.60
N HIS A 381 5.68 1.28 -9.59
CA HIS A 381 5.27 0.90 -8.24
C HIS A 381 3.80 0.49 -8.18
N ASN A 382 2.89 1.28 -8.74
CA ASN A 382 1.47 0.96 -8.75
C ASN A 382 1.11 -0.23 -9.63
N LEU A 383 1.81 -0.41 -10.77
CA LEU A 383 1.69 -1.62 -11.58
C LEU A 383 2.05 -2.86 -10.77
N SER A 384 3.18 -2.82 -10.08
CA SER A 384 3.66 -3.96 -9.30
C SER A 384 2.78 -4.23 -8.08
N ALA A 385 2.45 -3.19 -7.31
CA ALA A 385 1.63 -3.32 -6.11
C ALA A 385 0.21 -3.79 -6.43
N GLY A 386 -0.39 -3.33 -7.53
CA GLY A 386 -1.73 -3.74 -7.95
C GLY A 386 -1.76 -5.12 -8.57
N TRP A 387 -0.92 -5.36 -9.59
CA TRP A 387 -1.03 -6.56 -10.43
C TRP A 387 -0.25 -7.76 -9.88
N ILE A 388 0.94 -7.54 -9.34
CA ILE A 388 1.75 -8.65 -8.78
C ILE A 388 1.35 -8.91 -7.33
N GLY A 389 1.42 -7.88 -6.47
CA GLY A 389 1.14 -8.00 -5.06
C GLY A 389 -0.35 -8.19 -4.76
N GLY A 390 -1.21 -7.31 -5.27
CA GLY A 390 -2.64 -7.32 -5.02
C GLY A 390 -3.35 -8.58 -5.52
N MET A 391 -2.88 -9.16 -6.62
CA MET A 391 -3.37 -10.43 -7.14
C MET A 391 -2.82 -11.66 -6.39
N SER A 392 -1.80 -11.50 -5.56
CA SER A 392 -1.12 -12.61 -4.89
C SER A 392 -2.05 -13.50 -4.07
N PRO A 393 -2.93 -13.00 -3.19
CA PRO A 393 -3.84 -13.86 -2.42
C PRO A 393 -4.77 -14.69 -3.31
N PHE A 394 -5.26 -14.11 -4.41
CA PHE A 394 -6.08 -14.81 -5.38
C PHE A 394 -5.28 -15.92 -6.11
N MET A 395 -4.12 -15.56 -6.64
CA MET A 395 -3.28 -16.52 -7.39
C MET A 395 -2.83 -17.69 -6.53
N VAL A 396 -2.42 -17.42 -5.27
CA VAL A 396 -2.05 -18.47 -4.32
C VAL A 396 -3.22 -19.38 -4.02
N THR A 397 -4.40 -18.83 -3.75
CA THR A 397 -5.61 -19.61 -3.49
C THR A 397 -6.02 -20.42 -4.70
N TRP A 398 -6.07 -19.82 -5.89
CA TRP A 398 -6.44 -20.48 -7.13
C TRP A 398 -5.52 -21.65 -7.48
N LEU A 399 -4.20 -21.44 -7.40
CA LEU A 399 -3.21 -22.50 -7.65
C LEU A 399 -3.34 -23.63 -6.61
N SER A 400 -3.55 -23.30 -5.34
CA SER A 400 -3.72 -24.31 -4.28
C SER A 400 -4.94 -25.18 -4.53
N VAL A 401 -6.06 -24.60 -4.96
CA VAL A 401 -7.28 -25.33 -5.33
C VAL A 401 -7.05 -26.15 -6.60
N HIS A 402 -6.47 -25.55 -7.64
CA HIS A 402 -6.25 -26.23 -8.93
C HIS A 402 -5.36 -27.47 -8.79
N PHE A 403 -4.29 -27.39 -8.00
CA PHE A 403 -3.38 -28.52 -7.75
C PHE A 403 -3.83 -29.41 -6.59
N ASN A 404 -4.97 -29.13 -5.99
CA ASN A 404 -5.51 -29.87 -4.83
C ASN A 404 -4.49 -30.03 -3.67
N ASN A 405 -3.65 -29.00 -3.49
CA ASN A 405 -2.62 -28.95 -2.47
C ASN A 405 -2.58 -27.53 -1.85
N PRO A 406 -2.85 -27.39 -0.54
CA PRO A 406 -2.95 -26.07 0.11
C PRO A 406 -1.65 -25.24 0.07
N LEU A 407 -0.51 -25.86 -0.20
CA LEU A 407 0.80 -25.20 -0.27
C LEU A 407 1.25 -24.93 -1.71
N ALA A 408 0.60 -25.53 -2.72
CA ALA A 408 1.03 -25.39 -4.11
C ALA A 408 1.03 -23.94 -4.60
N GLY A 409 0.06 -23.15 -4.16
CA GLY A 409 -0.03 -21.73 -4.52
C GLY A 409 1.14 -20.89 -4.05
N LEU A 410 1.87 -21.32 -3.00
CA LEU A 410 3.02 -20.58 -2.47
C LEU A 410 4.20 -20.51 -3.46
N TRP A 411 4.21 -21.34 -4.50
CA TRP A 411 5.20 -21.21 -5.58
C TRP A 411 5.09 -19.89 -6.34
N TYR A 412 3.90 -19.28 -6.37
CA TYR A 412 3.72 -17.97 -7.01
C TYR A 412 4.56 -16.86 -6.31
N PRO A 413 4.35 -16.55 -5.01
CA PRO A 413 5.17 -15.54 -4.34
C PRO A 413 6.64 -15.96 -4.21
N THR A 414 6.93 -17.24 -3.96
CA THR A 414 8.29 -17.74 -3.80
C THR A 414 9.08 -17.61 -5.11
N GLY A 415 8.52 -18.04 -6.23
CA GLY A 415 9.18 -17.95 -7.54
C GLY A 415 9.44 -16.50 -7.96
N LEU A 416 8.48 -15.61 -7.74
CA LEU A 416 8.64 -14.19 -8.03
C LEU A 416 9.65 -13.51 -7.08
N LEU A 417 9.74 -13.92 -5.81
CA LEU A 417 10.77 -13.42 -4.89
C LEU A 417 12.17 -13.91 -5.26
N ILE A 418 12.31 -15.15 -5.71
CA ILE A 418 13.58 -15.67 -6.26
C ILE A 418 13.99 -14.83 -7.48
N MET A 419 13.06 -14.60 -8.41
CA MET A 419 13.30 -13.75 -9.58
C MET A 419 13.71 -12.34 -9.15
N ALA A 420 12.99 -11.72 -8.21
CA ALA A 420 13.30 -10.39 -7.68
C ALA A 420 14.70 -10.36 -7.01
N ALA A 421 15.04 -11.39 -6.24
CA ALA A 421 16.34 -11.51 -5.61
C ALA A 421 17.47 -11.63 -6.65
N LEU A 422 17.30 -12.47 -7.68
CA LEU A 422 18.28 -12.60 -8.77
C LEU A 422 18.46 -11.27 -9.52
N ILE A 423 17.38 -10.62 -9.91
CA ILE A 423 17.44 -9.29 -10.54
C ILE A 423 18.14 -8.29 -9.62
N GLY A 424 17.83 -8.31 -8.32
CA GLY A 424 18.45 -7.43 -7.33
C GLY A 424 19.95 -7.68 -7.15
N ILE A 425 20.40 -8.94 -7.15
CA ILE A 425 21.81 -9.30 -7.02
C ILE A 425 22.62 -8.74 -8.20
N PHE A 426 22.11 -8.84 -9.42
CA PHE A 426 22.87 -8.46 -10.61
C PHE A 426 22.70 -6.98 -10.99
N PHE A 427 21.52 -6.39 -10.77
CA PHE A 427 21.18 -5.09 -11.34
C PHE A 427 20.83 -4.00 -10.33
N LEU A 428 20.56 -4.31 -9.04
CA LEU A 428 20.21 -3.27 -8.07
C LEU A 428 21.46 -2.48 -7.68
N PRO A 429 21.54 -1.19 -8.03
CA PRO A 429 22.66 -0.35 -7.61
C PRO A 429 22.52 0.02 -6.13
N GLU A 430 23.66 0.32 -5.49
CA GLU A 430 23.61 1.03 -4.22
C GLU A 430 23.29 2.51 -4.47
N VAL A 431 22.23 2.99 -3.84
CA VAL A 431 21.74 4.36 -4.03
C VAL A 431 21.82 5.23 -2.77
N ARG A 432 22.36 4.66 -1.68
CA ARG A 432 22.58 5.40 -0.44
C ARG A 432 23.40 6.66 -0.69
N ASN A 433 22.98 7.78 -0.10
CA ASN A 433 23.66 9.08 -0.21
C ASN A 433 23.77 9.64 -1.64
N ARG A 434 23.00 9.09 -2.60
CA ARG A 434 22.95 9.67 -3.94
C ARG A 434 22.35 11.08 -3.87
N PRO A 435 22.99 12.08 -4.52
CA PRO A 435 22.39 13.42 -4.64
C PRO A 435 21.04 13.35 -5.32
N LEU A 436 20.04 14.05 -4.77
CA LEU A 436 18.68 14.04 -5.34
C LEU A 436 18.44 15.13 -6.38
N ASP A 437 19.38 16.05 -6.56
CA ASP A 437 19.31 17.19 -7.49
C ASP A 437 19.83 16.86 -8.90
N GLN A 438 20.25 15.60 -9.12
CA GLN A 438 20.76 15.08 -10.41
C GLN A 438 19.66 14.39 -11.22
#